data_56941357f5f6892a84e9b6cac99d8bfe
#
_entry.id   56941357f5f6892a84e9b6cac99d8bfe
#
_cell.length_a   1.000
_cell.length_b   1.000
_cell.length_c   1.000
_cell.angle_alpha   90.00
_cell.angle_beta   90.00
_cell.angle_gamma   90.00
#
_symmetry.space_group_name_H-M   'P 1'
#
loop_
_entity.id
_entity.type
_entity.pdbx_description
1 polymer ?
#
loop_
_entity_poly.entity_id
_entity_poly.type
_entity_poly.pdbx_seq_one_letter_code
_entity_poly.pdbx_strand_id
1 'polypeptide(L)'
;MAANAALMARVTDLVALFNRKSLDLPDGLFDRQTQFLLNGTPFEAMLGRSPSDPLVLMIARGPAGYRFAIKALQHAIPDARMEIGAVEDTGEPGACVVPLWLSGRLRGIGSAVDVAVRVSVGATDAGTVRRADALIDPAILEPIREARSRE
;
A
#
# COMPACT_ATOMS: atom_id res chain seq x y z
N MET A 1 8.34 21.40 1.80
CA MET A 1 8.05 21.91 0.45
C MET A 1 6.57 21.73 0.16
N ALA A 2 5.97 22.69 -0.56
CA ALA A 2 4.52 22.69 -0.80
C ALA A 2 4.02 21.45 -1.53
N ALA A 3 4.77 20.95 -2.52
CA ALA A 3 4.39 19.74 -3.28
C ALA A 3 4.32 18.50 -2.38
N ASN A 4 5.27 18.34 -1.46
CA ASN A 4 5.27 17.21 -0.56
C ASN A 4 4.20 17.35 0.52
N ALA A 5 3.90 18.57 0.96
CA ALA A 5 2.83 18.81 1.92
C ALA A 5 1.46 18.37 1.37
N ALA A 6 1.18 18.68 0.09
CA ALA A 6 -0.05 18.22 -0.57
C ALA A 6 -0.11 16.70 -0.69
N LEU A 7 1.01 16.07 -1.05
CA LEU A 7 1.11 14.61 -1.13
C LEU A 7 0.87 13.97 0.23
N MET A 8 1.50 14.49 1.28
CA MET A 8 1.35 14.00 2.65
C MET A 8 -0.10 14.09 3.13
N ALA A 9 -0.80 15.19 2.81
CA ALA A 9 -2.21 15.36 3.16
C ALA A 9 -3.08 14.29 2.49
N ARG A 10 -2.85 13.99 1.22
CA ARG A 10 -3.59 12.96 0.49
C ARG A 10 -3.32 11.56 1.03
N VAL A 11 -2.06 11.27 1.39
CA VAL A 11 -1.70 9.98 1.98
C VAL A 11 -2.38 9.81 3.35
N THR A 12 -2.42 10.86 4.14
CA THR A 12 -3.12 10.85 5.43
C THR A 12 -4.62 10.59 5.24
N ASP A 13 -5.23 11.21 4.24
CA ASP A 13 -6.64 10.97 3.91
C ASP A 13 -6.87 9.53 3.46
N LEU A 14 -5.93 8.96 2.69
CA LEU A 14 -6.01 7.58 2.25
C LEU A 14 -6.00 6.61 3.43
N VAL A 15 -5.14 6.83 4.42
CA VAL A 15 -5.09 6.00 5.63
C VAL A 15 -6.42 6.11 6.41
N ALA A 16 -6.98 7.29 6.50
CA ALA A 16 -8.28 7.48 7.15
C ALA A 16 -9.39 6.72 6.42
N LEU A 17 -9.39 6.74 5.09
CA LEU A 17 -10.34 5.97 4.28
C LEU A 17 -10.14 4.47 4.48
N PHE A 18 -8.91 3.99 4.51
CA PHE A 18 -8.62 2.59 4.82
C PHE A 18 -9.23 2.17 6.16
N ASN A 19 -9.03 2.97 7.19
CA ASN A 19 -9.54 2.66 8.54
C ASN A 19 -11.06 2.64 8.62
N ARG A 20 -11.75 3.29 7.68
CA ARG A 20 -13.21 3.22 7.54
C ARG A 20 -13.66 2.08 6.64
N LYS A 21 -12.74 1.25 6.17
CA LYS A 21 -12.97 0.18 5.20
C LYS A 21 -13.53 0.70 3.87
N SER A 22 -13.23 1.95 3.53
CA SER A 22 -13.57 2.55 2.24
C SER A 22 -12.50 2.21 1.22
N LEU A 23 -12.91 1.89 0.00
CA LEU A 23 -12.01 1.72 -1.14
C LEU A 23 -11.92 2.99 -2.00
N ASP A 24 -12.49 4.08 -1.53
CA ASP A 24 -12.39 5.38 -2.19
C ASP A 24 -10.96 5.91 -2.11
N LEU A 25 -10.58 6.71 -3.09
CA LEU A 25 -9.25 7.28 -3.21
C LEU A 25 -9.34 8.80 -3.30
N PRO A 26 -8.38 9.53 -2.68
CA PRO A 26 -8.25 10.96 -2.94
C PRO A 26 -8.03 11.21 -4.43
N ASP A 27 -8.68 12.24 -4.97
CA ASP A 27 -8.60 12.60 -6.39
C ASP A 27 -7.14 12.86 -6.79
N GLY A 28 -6.73 12.25 -7.89
CA GLY A 28 -5.42 12.46 -8.48
C GLY A 28 -4.25 11.84 -7.71
N LEU A 29 -4.51 11.08 -6.65
CA LEU A 29 -3.42 10.43 -5.89
C LEU A 29 -2.74 9.34 -6.70
N PHE A 30 -3.53 8.48 -7.38
CA PHE A 30 -3.01 7.42 -8.24
C PHE A 30 -3.54 7.59 -9.65
N ASP A 31 -2.73 7.23 -10.64
CA ASP A 31 -3.15 7.09 -12.03
C ASP A 31 -2.86 5.66 -12.52
N ARG A 32 -3.16 5.38 -13.79
CA ARG A 32 -2.99 4.03 -14.35
C ARG A 32 -1.55 3.55 -14.38
N GLN A 33 -0.59 4.46 -14.25
CA GLN A 33 0.83 4.12 -14.28
C GLN A 33 1.43 3.93 -12.89
N THR A 34 0.69 4.21 -11.83
CA THR A 34 1.19 4.07 -10.47
C THR A 34 1.59 2.63 -10.21
N GLN A 35 2.85 2.41 -9.87
CA GLN A 35 3.40 1.10 -9.59
C GLN A 35 3.45 0.86 -8.08
N PHE A 36 2.99 -0.32 -7.66
CA PHE A 36 3.06 -0.75 -6.27
C PHE A 36 4.05 -1.89 -6.14
N LEU A 37 4.85 -1.85 -5.08
CA LEU A 37 5.85 -2.86 -4.78
C LEU A 37 5.72 -3.30 -3.32
N LEU A 38 6.15 -4.51 -3.05
CA LEU A 38 6.26 -5.05 -1.69
C LEU A 38 7.69 -5.57 -1.53
N ASN A 39 8.45 -4.95 -0.63
CA ASN A 39 9.87 -5.26 -0.43
C ASN A 39 10.67 -5.24 -1.74
N GLY A 40 10.38 -4.25 -2.59
CA GLY A 40 11.05 -4.07 -3.88
C GLY A 40 10.53 -4.93 -5.02
N THR A 41 9.59 -5.84 -4.76
CA THR A 41 9.00 -6.71 -5.78
C THR A 41 7.71 -6.09 -6.31
N PRO A 42 7.62 -5.80 -7.61
CA PRO A 42 6.38 -5.27 -8.19
C PRO A 42 5.20 -6.24 -8.04
N PHE A 43 4.00 -5.70 -7.85
CA PHE A 43 2.79 -6.52 -7.74
C PHE A 43 2.57 -7.38 -8.98
N GLU A 44 2.94 -6.89 -10.17
CA GLU A 44 2.86 -7.66 -11.43
C GLU A 44 3.58 -9.00 -11.31
N ALA A 45 4.72 -9.01 -10.63
CA ALA A 45 5.54 -10.22 -10.46
C ALA A 45 4.96 -11.19 -9.44
N MET A 46 4.01 -10.75 -8.61
CA MET A 46 3.43 -11.58 -7.54
C MET A 46 2.16 -12.31 -7.95
N LEU A 47 1.63 -12.05 -9.15
CA LEU A 47 0.33 -12.59 -9.57
C LEU A 47 0.43 -13.95 -10.28
N GLY A 48 1.62 -14.53 -10.38
CA GLY A 48 1.82 -15.87 -10.95
C GLY A 48 1.67 -15.95 -12.47
N ARG A 49 1.59 -14.80 -13.16
CA ARG A 49 1.53 -14.69 -14.62
C ARG A 49 2.69 -13.86 -15.12
N SER A 50 2.86 -13.80 -16.43
CA SER A 50 3.89 -12.93 -17.02
C SER A 50 3.67 -11.48 -16.59
N PRO A 51 4.70 -10.80 -16.02
CA PRO A 51 4.56 -9.40 -15.62
C PRO A 51 4.22 -8.43 -16.77
N SER A 52 4.43 -8.85 -18.01
CA SER A 52 4.11 -8.06 -19.19
C SER A 52 2.71 -8.32 -19.75
N ASP A 53 1.96 -9.27 -19.17
CA ASP A 53 0.58 -9.53 -19.58
C ASP A 53 -0.28 -8.29 -19.33
N PRO A 54 -0.99 -7.76 -20.36
CA PRO A 54 -1.83 -6.57 -20.18
C PRO A 54 -2.88 -6.70 -19.09
N LEU A 55 -3.43 -7.89 -18.87
CA LEU A 55 -4.40 -8.12 -17.79
C LEU A 55 -3.76 -7.96 -16.42
N VAL A 56 -2.53 -8.45 -16.27
CA VAL A 56 -1.77 -8.29 -15.02
C VAL A 56 -1.50 -6.81 -14.75
N LEU A 57 -1.09 -6.05 -15.75
CA LEU A 57 -0.85 -4.63 -15.60
C LEU A 57 -2.11 -3.86 -15.21
N MET A 58 -3.27 -4.26 -15.74
CA MET A 58 -4.55 -3.62 -15.41
C MET A 58 -4.94 -3.79 -13.94
N ILE A 59 -4.65 -4.93 -13.34
CA ILE A 59 -5.06 -5.23 -11.95
C ILE A 59 -3.97 -4.96 -10.92
N ALA A 60 -2.72 -4.78 -11.35
CA ALA A 60 -1.58 -4.60 -10.46
C ALA A 60 -1.14 -3.15 -10.31
N ARG A 61 -1.59 -2.25 -11.19
CA ARG A 61 -1.21 -0.84 -11.20
C ARG A 61 -2.39 0.08 -10.99
N GLY A 62 -2.09 1.29 -10.55
CA GLY A 62 -3.06 2.36 -10.40
C GLY A 62 -4.11 2.08 -9.33
N PRO A 63 -5.28 2.73 -9.43
CA PRO A 63 -6.37 2.53 -8.47
C PRO A 63 -6.80 1.07 -8.34
N ALA A 64 -6.84 0.32 -9.44
CA ALA A 64 -7.19 -1.10 -9.41
C ALA A 64 -6.17 -1.91 -8.61
N GLY A 65 -4.87 -1.63 -8.79
CA GLY A 65 -3.80 -2.30 -8.04
C GLY A 65 -3.89 -2.02 -6.54
N TYR A 66 -4.16 -0.78 -6.18
CA TYR A 66 -4.37 -0.42 -4.78
C TYR A 66 -5.55 -1.18 -4.17
N ARG A 67 -6.71 -1.17 -4.85
CA ARG A 67 -7.91 -1.85 -4.35
C ARG A 67 -7.70 -3.35 -4.23
N PHE A 68 -7.01 -3.95 -5.20
CA PHE A 68 -6.67 -5.37 -5.14
C PHE A 68 -5.82 -5.68 -3.91
N ALA A 69 -4.78 -4.89 -3.66
CA ALA A 69 -3.90 -5.08 -2.52
C ALA A 69 -4.64 -4.90 -1.18
N ILE A 70 -5.49 -3.88 -1.09
CA ILE A 70 -6.24 -3.61 0.15
C ILE A 70 -7.27 -4.70 0.42
N LYS A 71 -7.96 -5.18 -0.60
CA LYS A 71 -8.89 -6.30 -0.44
C LYS A 71 -8.18 -7.56 0.03
N ALA A 72 -6.99 -7.86 -0.52
CA ALA A 72 -6.17 -8.98 -0.09
C ALA A 72 -5.75 -8.84 1.38
N LEU A 73 -5.33 -7.64 1.77
CA LEU A 73 -4.95 -7.35 3.15
C LEU A 73 -6.15 -7.52 4.10
N GLN A 74 -7.30 -6.97 3.74
CA GLN A 74 -8.51 -7.06 4.56
C GLN A 74 -9.07 -8.48 4.62
N HIS A 75 -8.82 -9.29 3.60
CA HIS A 75 -9.16 -10.71 3.65
C HIS A 75 -8.29 -11.45 4.68
N ALA A 76 -6.98 -11.18 4.67
CA ALA A 76 -6.04 -11.80 5.61
C ALA A 76 -6.22 -11.27 7.04
N ILE A 77 -6.52 -10.00 7.20
CA ILE A 77 -6.68 -9.31 8.49
C ILE A 77 -7.99 -8.51 8.44
N PRO A 78 -9.13 -9.17 8.75
CA PRO A 78 -10.46 -8.52 8.56
C PRO A 78 -10.66 -7.24 9.38
N ASP A 79 -10.00 -7.12 10.51
CA ASP A 79 -10.07 -5.94 11.38
C ASP A 79 -8.82 -5.05 11.26
N ALA A 80 -8.13 -5.10 10.13
CA ALA A 80 -6.91 -4.34 9.91
C ALA A 80 -7.11 -2.85 10.12
N ARG A 81 -6.20 -2.23 10.87
CA ARG A 81 -6.13 -0.78 11.07
C ARG A 81 -4.71 -0.31 10.81
N MET A 82 -4.60 0.90 10.33
CA MET A 82 -3.31 1.55 10.13
C MET A 82 -3.25 2.86 10.92
N GLU A 83 -2.12 3.09 11.57
CA GLU A 83 -1.78 4.39 12.13
C GLU A 83 -0.62 4.97 11.32
N ILE A 84 -0.74 6.24 10.97
CA ILE A 84 0.32 6.94 10.25
C ILE A 84 1.20 7.68 11.24
N GLY A 85 2.51 7.48 11.12
CA GLY A 85 3.49 8.21 11.89
C GLY A 85 3.91 9.51 11.19
N ALA A 86 4.98 10.12 11.69
CA ALA A 86 5.51 11.34 11.10
C ALA A 86 6.10 11.01 9.71
N VAL A 87 5.53 11.58 8.66
CA VAL A 87 6.03 11.39 7.30
C VAL A 87 7.41 12.05 7.17
N GLU A 88 8.36 11.28 6.62
CA GLU A 88 9.74 11.74 6.45
C GLU A 88 9.91 12.31 5.04
N ASP A 89 10.30 13.59 4.98
CA ASP A 89 10.67 14.23 3.72
C ASP A 89 12.12 13.86 3.42
N THR A 90 12.36 13.28 2.24
CA THR A 90 13.71 12.87 1.84
C THR A 90 14.57 14.02 1.33
N GLY A 91 13.97 15.21 1.19
CA GLY A 91 14.64 16.36 0.58
C GLY A 91 14.54 16.40 -0.93
N GLU A 92 14.10 15.34 -1.58
CA GLU A 92 13.86 15.32 -3.02
C GLU A 92 12.40 15.68 -3.29
N PRO A 93 12.11 16.52 -4.30
CA PRO A 93 10.73 16.83 -4.68
C PRO A 93 9.95 15.56 -5.03
N GLY A 94 8.77 15.40 -4.43
CA GLY A 94 7.92 14.25 -4.70
C GLY A 94 8.33 12.95 -4.02
N ALA A 95 9.40 12.94 -3.22
CA ALA A 95 9.87 11.74 -2.55
C ALA A 95 9.68 11.87 -1.03
N CYS A 96 9.00 10.91 -0.43
CA CYS A 96 8.82 10.85 1.02
C CYS A 96 8.75 9.41 1.50
N VAL A 97 8.91 9.20 2.80
CA VAL A 97 8.73 7.91 3.44
C VAL A 97 7.60 8.04 4.45
N VAL A 98 6.60 7.18 4.32
CA VAL A 98 5.42 7.15 5.19
C VAL A 98 5.56 5.98 6.14
N PRO A 99 5.81 6.21 7.44
CA PRO A 99 5.79 5.14 8.42
C PRO A 99 4.35 4.84 8.81
N LEU A 100 3.99 3.57 8.72
CA LEU A 100 2.67 3.07 9.09
C LEU A 100 2.81 2.00 10.16
N TRP A 101 1.81 1.91 11.02
CA TRP A 101 1.69 0.83 11.99
C TRP A 101 0.43 0.04 11.66
N LEU A 102 0.61 -1.23 11.28
CA LEU A 102 -0.49 -2.11 10.90
C LEU A 102 -0.83 -3.02 12.08
N SER A 103 -2.10 -3.06 12.46
CA SER A 103 -2.59 -3.92 13.54
C SER A 103 -3.87 -4.63 13.13
N GLY A 104 -4.14 -5.76 13.79
CA GLY A 104 -5.32 -6.58 13.55
C GLY A 104 -5.07 -8.03 13.90
N ARG A 105 -5.95 -8.91 13.46
CA ARG A 105 -5.86 -10.35 13.70
C ARG A 105 -5.93 -11.13 12.40
N LEU A 106 -5.07 -12.14 12.27
CA LEU A 106 -5.06 -13.01 11.10
C LEU A 106 -6.33 -13.86 11.02
N ARG A 107 -6.88 -13.94 9.81
CA ARG A 107 -8.03 -14.80 9.54
C ARG A 107 -7.73 -16.26 9.88
N GLY A 108 -8.67 -16.91 10.55
CA GLY A 108 -8.61 -18.34 10.85
C GLY A 108 -7.73 -18.72 12.02
N ILE A 109 -6.64 -18.00 12.24
CA ILE A 109 -5.68 -18.28 13.33
C ILE A 109 -5.97 -17.40 14.54
N GLY A 110 -6.42 -16.17 14.31
CA GLY A 110 -6.68 -15.20 15.35
C GLY A 110 -5.43 -14.59 15.98
N SER A 111 -4.24 -14.89 15.45
CA SER A 111 -2.99 -14.31 15.94
C SER A 111 -2.95 -12.81 15.68
N ALA A 112 -2.48 -12.05 16.66
CA ALA A 112 -2.36 -10.60 16.53
C ALA A 112 -1.25 -10.25 15.55
N VAL A 113 -1.54 -9.27 14.70
CA VAL A 113 -0.55 -8.60 13.83
C VAL A 113 -0.33 -7.22 14.40
N ASP A 114 0.94 -6.85 14.59
CA ASP A 114 1.31 -5.56 15.18
C ASP A 114 2.69 -5.21 14.62
N VAL A 115 2.72 -4.52 13.48
CA VAL A 115 3.92 -4.42 12.68
C VAL A 115 4.10 -3.04 12.09
N ALA A 116 5.35 -2.58 12.04
CA ALA A 116 5.73 -1.37 11.34
C ALA A 116 5.89 -1.66 9.85
N VAL A 117 5.34 -0.77 9.01
CA VAL A 117 5.49 -0.80 7.56
C VAL A 117 6.01 0.58 7.14
N ARG A 118 7.04 0.61 6.31
CA ARG A 118 7.55 1.87 5.75
C ARG A 118 7.23 1.88 4.26
N VAL A 119 6.56 2.93 3.82
CA VAL A 119 6.21 3.07 2.40
C VAL A 119 7.04 4.20 1.80
N SER A 120 7.92 3.84 0.88
CA SER A 120 8.68 4.81 0.10
C SER A 120 7.82 5.25 -1.08
N VAL A 121 7.58 6.55 -1.18
CA VAL A 121 6.68 7.13 -2.19
C VAL A 121 7.47 8.06 -3.10
N GLY A 122 7.31 7.87 -4.40
CA GLY A 122 7.75 8.81 -5.43
C GLY A 122 6.54 9.35 -6.17
N ALA A 123 6.46 10.67 -6.31
CA ALA A 123 5.31 11.33 -6.91
C ALA A 123 5.73 12.38 -7.94
N THR A 124 4.80 12.76 -8.80
CA THR A 124 4.96 13.86 -9.76
C THR A 124 4.84 15.20 -9.06
N ASP A 125 5.17 16.28 -9.76
CA ASP A 125 5.00 17.64 -9.25
C ASP A 125 3.54 17.95 -8.92
N ALA A 126 2.60 17.30 -9.58
CA ALA A 126 1.17 17.44 -9.30
C ALA A 126 0.70 16.65 -8.08
N GLY A 127 1.57 15.88 -7.45
CA GLY A 127 1.23 15.07 -6.28
C GLY A 127 0.60 13.72 -6.62
N THR A 128 0.73 13.25 -7.85
CA THR A 128 0.29 11.91 -8.26
C THR A 128 1.40 10.92 -7.99
N VAL A 129 1.10 9.87 -7.26
CA VAL A 129 2.08 8.83 -6.92
C VAL A 129 2.44 8.04 -8.17
N ARG A 130 3.74 7.94 -8.44
CA ARG A 130 4.29 7.10 -9.51
C ARG A 130 4.70 5.73 -9.00
N ARG A 131 5.18 5.68 -7.78
CA ARG A 131 5.70 4.45 -7.20
C ARG A 131 5.48 4.48 -5.70
N ALA A 132 4.99 3.37 -5.15
CA ALA A 132 4.85 3.15 -3.72
C ALA A 132 5.40 1.77 -3.38
N ASP A 133 6.46 1.71 -2.58
CA ASP A 133 7.11 0.47 -2.17
C ASP A 133 6.92 0.28 -0.67
N ALA A 134 6.14 -0.73 -0.30
CA ALA A 134 5.90 -1.07 1.10
C ALA A 134 7.00 -2.02 1.58
N LEU A 135 7.72 -1.60 2.62
CA LEU A 135 8.78 -2.39 3.25
C LEU A 135 8.25 -2.96 4.55
N ILE A 136 8.22 -4.28 4.63
CA ILE A 136 7.75 -5.02 5.80
C ILE A 136 8.72 -6.17 6.07
N ASP A 137 8.91 -6.52 7.35
CA ASP A 137 9.74 -7.66 7.72
C ASP A 137 9.22 -8.94 7.04
N PRO A 138 10.03 -9.63 6.24
CA PRO A 138 9.60 -10.86 5.57
C PRO A 138 9.10 -11.95 6.52
N ALA A 139 9.62 -12.01 7.73
CA ALA A 139 9.17 -12.99 8.73
C ALA A 139 7.72 -12.76 9.16
N ILE A 140 7.25 -11.50 9.10
CA ILE A 140 5.87 -11.14 9.43
C ILE A 140 4.97 -11.33 8.20
N LEU A 141 5.52 -11.15 7.01
CA LEU A 141 4.78 -11.24 5.76
C LEU A 141 4.29 -12.68 5.50
N GLU A 142 5.07 -13.69 5.86
CA GLU A 142 4.73 -15.09 5.59
C GLU A 142 3.42 -15.52 6.27
N PRO A 143 3.18 -15.26 7.57
CA PRO A 143 1.89 -15.57 8.18
C PRO A 143 0.71 -14.85 7.51
N ILE A 144 0.92 -13.63 7.02
CA ILE A 144 -0.12 -12.87 6.31
C ILE A 144 -0.46 -13.57 4.98
N ARG A 145 0.55 -14.04 4.26
CA ARG A 145 0.34 -14.80 3.01
C ARG A 145 -0.41 -16.10 3.25
N GLU A 146 -0.06 -16.83 4.30
CA GLU A 146 -0.75 -18.06 4.67
C GLU A 146 -2.21 -17.78 5.02
N ALA A 147 -2.49 -16.76 5.82
CA ALA A 147 -3.85 -16.39 6.18
C ALA A 147 -4.68 -16.00 4.95
N ARG A 148 -4.05 -15.34 3.97
CA ARG A 148 -4.71 -14.95 2.72
C ARG A 148 -5.12 -16.15 1.88
N SER A 149 -4.34 -17.22 1.87
CA SER A 149 -4.62 -18.42 1.09
C SER A 149 -5.66 -19.35 1.74
N ARG A 150 -6.01 -19.10 2.99
CA ARG A 150 -7.07 -19.85 3.69
C ARG A 150 -8.44 -19.30 3.33
N GLU A 151 -9.34 -20.17 2.97
CA GLU A 151 -10.73 -19.82 2.67
C GLU A 151 -11.72 -20.51 3.61
#